data_c0d8a12cc99687f160131266a889d749
#
_entry.id   c0d8a12cc99687f160131266a889d749
#
_cell.length_a   1.000
_cell.length_b   1.000
_cell.length_c   1.000
_cell.angle_alpha   90.00
_cell.angle_beta   90.00
_cell.angle_gamma   90.00
#
_symmetry.space_group_name_H-M   'P 1'
#
loop_
_entity.id
_entity.type
_entity.pdbx_description
1 polymer ?
#
loop_
_entity_poly.entity_id
_entity_poly.type
_entity_poly.pdbx_seq_one_letter_code
_entity_poly.pdbx_strand_id
1 'polypeptide(L)'
;YVLGAVLLIEEELTLLMLLVEVIYREKNGWYFLWVLLGAAVLGALALGLGGRKRSAMYAKEGLIAVALSWIVLSLVGALPFTLSGQIPFYLDAVFEMISGFTTTGSSILPAVESLDRCMLFWRSLSHWIGGMGILVFMLAIVRMDGGQAIHLLRAESPGPTAVSYTH
;
A
#
# COMPACT_ATOMS: atom_id res chain seq x y z
N TYR A 1 11.96 -10.61 -6.77
CA TYR A 1 12.26 -9.29 -7.34
C TYR A 1 11.13 -8.29 -7.12
N VAL A 2 9.88 -8.60 -7.55
CA VAL A 2 8.72 -7.69 -7.42
C VAL A 2 8.48 -7.31 -5.96
N LEU A 3 8.42 -8.28 -5.04
CA LEU A 3 8.25 -8.02 -3.61
C LEU A 3 9.35 -7.14 -3.03
N GLY A 4 10.61 -7.34 -3.45
CA GLY A 4 11.70 -6.48 -3.02
C GLY A 4 11.58 -5.04 -3.51
N ALA A 5 11.11 -4.85 -4.75
CA ALA A 5 10.85 -3.52 -5.30
C ALA A 5 9.69 -2.83 -4.56
N VAL A 6 8.64 -3.57 -4.20
CA VAL A 6 7.50 -3.05 -3.43
C VAL A 6 7.93 -2.60 -2.04
N LEU A 7 8.75 -3.39 -1.35
CA LEU A 7 9.31 -3.00 -0.05
C LEU A 7 10.15 -1.73 -0.13
N LEU A 8 10.96 -1.56 -1.18
CA LEU A 8 11.74 -0.32 -1.37
C LEU A 8 10.85 0.91 -1.62
N ILE A 9 9.72 0.73 -2.33
CA ILE A 9 8.75 1.81 -2.49
C ILE A 9 8.09 2.17 -1.15
N GLU A 10 7.77 1.18 -0.32
CA GLU A 10 7.26 1.41 1.03
C GLU A 10 8.24 2.22 1.88
N GLU A 11 9.55 2.00 1.72
CA GLU A 11 10.59 2.77 2.41
C GLU A 11 10.59 4.24 2.02
N GLU A 12 10.51 4.56 0.74
CA GLU A 12 10.43 5.94 0.27
C GLU A 12 9.21 6.66 0.88
N LEU A 13 8.10 5.94 1.01
CA LEU A 13 6.88 6.46 1.64
C LEU A 13 7.04 6.61 3.16
N THR A 14 7.81 5.73 3.80
CA THR A 14 8.11 5.83 5.24
C THR A 14 9.00 7.05 5.55
N LEU A 15 9.83 7.51 4.60
CA LEU A 15 10.57 8.76 4.75
C LEU A 15 9.66 9.98 4.90
N LEU A 16 8.49 9.97 4.23
CA LEU A 16 7.49 11.04 4.41
C LEU A 16 6.97 11.09 5.86
N MET A 17 6.89 9.94 6.54
CA MET A 17 6.49 9.87 7.95
C MET A 17 7.50 10.58 8.84
N LEU A 18 8.80 10.37 8.60
CA LEU A 18 9.85 11.05 9.34
C LEU A 18 9.79 12.58 9.15
N LEU A 19 9.42 13.02 7.96
CA LEU A 19 9.22 14.45 7.69
C LEU A 19 8.02 15.00 8.49
N VAL A 20 6.90 14.29 8.52
CA VAL A 20 5.71 14.68 9.30
C VAL A 20 6.06 14.74 10.77
N GLU A 21 6.79 13.78 11.30
CA GLU A 21 7.23 13.75 12.69
C GLU A 21 8.11 14.94 13.06
N VAL A 22 9.06 15.30 12.21
CA VAL A 22 9.91 16.47 12.42
C VAL A 22 9.07 17.75 12.47
N ILE A 23 8.06 17.86 11.59
CA ILE A 23 7.16 19.03 11.55
C ILE A 23 6.33 19.14 12.83
N TYR A 24 5.74 18.02 13.29
CA TYR A 24 4.88 17.97 14.47
C TYR A 24 5.64 17.78 15.79
N ARG A 25 6.98 17.57 15.72
CA ARG A 25 7.87 17.33 16.88
C ARG A 25 7.41 16.19 17.78
N GLU A 26 6.86 15.14 17.18
CA GLU A 26 6.48 13.93 17.90
C GLU A 26 7.73 13.10 18.24
N LYS A 27 7.66 12.28 19.30
CA LYS A 27 8.83 11.53 19.78
C LYS A 27 8.92 10.10 19.24
N ASN A 28 8.04 9.74 18.30
CA ASN A 28 7.85 8.35 17.87
C ASN A 28 8.65 7.95 16.61
N GLY A 29 9.48 8.82 16.04
CA GLY A 29 10.24 8.58 14.81
C GLY A 29 11.28 7.48 14.87
N TRP A 30 11.78 7.19 16.05
CA TRP A 30 12.68 6.07 16.20
C TRP A 30 12.05 4.74 15.77
N TYR A 31 10.75 4.54 15.97
CA TYR A 31 10.05 3.34 15.56
C TYR A 31 9.94 3.24 14.03
N PHE A 32 9.66 4.36 13.36
CA PHE A 32 9.67 4.40 11.89
C PHE A 32 11.05 4.13 11.31
N LEU A 33 12.10 4.66 11.94
CA LEU A 33 13.49 4.44 11.50
C LEU A 33 13.87 2.95 11.60
N TRP A 34 13.47 2.26 12.66
CA TRP A 34 13.72 0.82 12.80
C TRP A 34 12.93 0.00 11.78
N VAL A 35 11.69 0.37 11.49
CA VAL A 35 10.87 -0.31 10.47
C VAL A 35 11.50 -0.07 9.09
N LEU A 36 11.90 1.15 8.79
CA LEU A 36 12.57 1.52 7.55
C LEU A 36 13.84 0.69 7.36
N LEU A 37 14.73 0.63 8.35
CA LEU A 37 15.95 -0.17 8.26
C LEU A 37 15.65 -1.66 8.08
N GLY A 38 14.65 -2.20 8.79
CA GLY A 38 14.24 -3.59 8.66
C GLY A 38 13.68 -3.90 7.27
N ALA A 39 12.81 -3.05 6.75
CA ALA A 39 12.22 -3.19 5.41
C ALA A 39 13.30 -3.05 4.32
N ALA A 40 14.25 -2.10 4.47
CA ALA A 40 15.40 -1.93 3.58
C ALA A 40 16.23 -3.21 3.46
N VAL A 41 16.57 -3.78 4.58
CA VAL A 41 17.36 -5.03 4.61
C VAL A 41 16.59 -6.18 3.95
N LEU A 42 15.31 -6.34 4.28
CA LEU A 42 14.46 -7.37 3.68
C LEU A 42 14.26 -7.15 2.17
N GLY A 43 14.03 -5.91 1.76
CA GLY A 43 13.89 -5.53 0.35
C GLY A 43 15.18 -5.80 -0.44
N ALA A 44 16.33 -5.38 0.10
CA ALA A 44 17.64 -5.62 -0.52
C ALA A 44 17.96 -7.12 -0.62
N LEU A 45 17.67 -7.91 0.43
CA LEU A 45 17.84 -9.36 0.42
C LEU A 45 16.93 -10.02 -0.62
N ALA A 46 15.66 -9.62 -0.67
CA ALA A 46 14.70 -10.14 -1.65
C ALA A 46 15.10 -9.82 -3.09
N LEU A 47 15.68 -8.64 -3.34
CA LEU A 47 16.24 -8.29 -4.66
C LEU A 47 17.50 -9.07 -4.98
N GLY A 48 18.40 -9.26 -4.02
CA GLY A 48 19.65 -10.01 -4.19
C GLY A 48 19.42 -11.50 -4.46
N LEU A 49 18.49 -12.12 -3.70
CA LEU A 49 18.13 -13.53 -3.87
C LEU A 49 17.24 -13.76 -5.10
N GLY A 50 16.45 -12.78 -5.49
CA GLY A 50 15.46 -12.89 -6.57
C GLY A 50 16.04 -13.01 -7.98
N GLY A 51 17.34 -12.98 -8.16
CA GLY A 51 18.06 -13.17 -9.43
C GLY A 51 17.53 -12.30 -10.57
N ARG A 52 18.40 -11.62 -11.28
CA ARG A 52 18.09 -10.69 -12.41
C ARG A 52 17.55 -11.39 -13.67
N LYS A 53 17.03 -12.60 -13.58
CA LYS A 53 16.46 -13.27 -14.75
C LYS A 53 15.15 -12.58 -15.14
N ARG A 54 15.22 -11.74 -16.17
CA ARG A 54 14.06 -11.23 -16.91
C ARG A 54 13.42 -12.40 -17.69
N SER A 55 12.73 -13.30 -17.02
CA SER A 55 11.76 -14.15 -17.70
C SER A 55 10.52 -13.32 -17.96
N ALA A 56 9.91 -13.52 -19.12
CA ALA A 56 8.61 -12.91 -19.40
C ALA A 56 7.63 -13.37 -18.31
N MET A 57 7.14 -12.42 -17.51
CA MET A 57 6.17 -12.70 -16.45
C MET A 57 4.81 -13.00 -17.09
N TYR A 58 4.29 -14.19 -16.83
CA TYR A 58 2.93 -14.54 -17.23
C TYR A 58 1.91 -13.82 -16.33
N ALA A 59 0.70 -13.63 -16.85
CA ALA A 59 -0.39 -12.96 -16.13
C ALA A 59 -0.64 -13.51 -14.74
N LYS A 60 -0.61 -14.84 -14.59
CA LYS A 60 -0.79 -15.52 -13.29
C LYS A 60 0.29 -15.15 -12.28
N GLU A 61 1.53 -15.05 -12.72
CA GLU A 61 2.67 -14.67 -11.86
C GLU A 61 2.54 -13.22 -11.38
N GLY A 62 2.07 -12.33 -12.28
CA GLY A 62 1.78 -10.96 -11.93
C GLY A 62 0.68 -10.82 -10.89
N LEU A 63 -0.43 -11.54 -11.04
CA LEU A 63 -1.54 -11.58 -10.08
C LEU A 63 -1.08 -12.06 -8.69
N ILE A 64 -0.33 -13.16 -8.65
CA ILE A 64 0.21 -13.71 -7.40
C ILE A 64 1.18 -12.70 -6.76
N ALA A 65 2.05 -12.08 -7.54
CA ALA A 65 2.99 -11.09 -7.04
C ALA A 65 2.26 -9.88 -6.42
N VAL A 66 1.20 -9.39 -7.05
CA VAL A 66 0.38 -8.29 -6.50
C VAL A 66 -0.31 -8.70 -5.21
N ALA A 67 -0.96 -9.87 -5.17
CA ALA A 67 -1.63 -10.36 -3.97
C ALA A 67 -0.64 -10.52 -2.79
N LEU A 68 0.53 -11.10 -3.04
CA LEU A 68 1.58 -11.22 -2.03
C LEU A 68 2.12 -9.86 -1.59
N SER A 69 2.22 -8.89 -2.52
CA SER A 69 2.65 -7.53 -2.18
C SER A 69 1.71 -6.87 -1.18
N TRP A 70 0.40 -6.98 -1.36
CA TRP A 70 -0.59 -6.45 -0.42
C TRP A 70 -0.48 -7.07 0.96
N ILE A 71 -0.25 -8.39 1.03
CA ILE A 71 -0.05 -9.09 2.30
C ILE A 71 1.22 -8.59 2.99
N VAL A 72 2.33 -8.51 2.26
CA VAL A 72 3.62 -8.08 2.82
C VAL A 72 3.57 -6.62 3.27
N LEU A 73 3.00 -5.71 2.45
CA LEU A 73 2.80 -4.31 2.81
C LEU A 73 1.97 -4.15 4.08
N SER A 74 0.90 -4.93 4.22
CA SER A 74 0.05 -4.88 5.41
C SER A 74 0.77 -5.37 6.67
N LEU A 75 1.58 -6.41 6.55
CA LEU A 75 2.36 -6.95 7.66
C LEU A 75 3.48 -6.00 8.09
N VAL A 76 4.24 -5.47 7.14
CA VAL A 76 5.34 -4.53 7.44
C VAL A 76 4.80 -3.19 7.90
N GLY A 77 3.80 -2.65 7.20
CA GLY A 77 3.17 -1.37 7.53
C GLY A 77 2.44 -1.33 8.87
N ALA A 78 2.11 -2.50 9.45
CA ALA A 78 1.54 -2.60 10.80
C ALA A 78 2.59 -2.41 11.92
N LEU A 79 3.87 -2.64 11.63
CA LEU A 79 4.93 -2.59 12.65
C LEU A 79 5.03 -1.24 13.36
N PRO A 80 4.95 -0.07 12.68
CA PRO A 80 5.01 1.21 13.37
C PRO A 80 3.95 1.38 14.45
N PHE A 81 2.71 0.92 14.21
CA PHE A 81 1.62 1.02 15.18
C PHE A 81 1.88 0.20 16.45
N THR A 82 2.45 -1.00 16.27
CA THR A 82 2.74 -1.90 17.38
C THR A 82 3.96 -1.44 18.16
N LEU A 83 5.02 -1.04 17.46
CA LEU A 83 6.26 -0.58 18.08
C LEU A 83 6.08 0.74 18.84
N SER A 84 5.21 1.62 18.36
CA SER A 84 4.85 2.86 19.07
C SER A 84 3.93 2.61 20.26
N GLY A 85 3.36 1.42 20.39
CA GLY A 85 2.41 1.06 21.45
C GLY A 85 1.01 1.65 21.27
N GLN A 86 0.72 2.33 20.18
CA GLN A 86 -0.59 2.94 19.92
C GLN A 86 -1.66 1.89 19.58
N ILE A 87 -1.25 0.81 18.91
CA ILE A 87 -2.05 -0.40 18.74
C ILE A 87 -1.19 -1.57 19.25
N PRO A 88 -1.34 -1.94 20.55
CA PRO A 88 -0.44 -2.92 21.18
C PRO A 88 -0.51 -4.32 20.55
N PHE A 89 -1.70 -4.72 20.08
CA PHE A 89 -1.89 -6.02 19.46
C PHE A 89 -1.54 -5.96 17.98
N TYR A 90 -0.53 -6.74 17.57
CA TYR A 90 -0.05 -6.75 16.18
C TYR A 90 -1.15 -7.11 15.17
N LEU A 91 -2.03 -8.07 15.49
CA LEU A 91 -3.12 -8.45 14.58
C LEU A 91 -4.12 -7.30 14.37
N ASP A 92 -4.35 -6.47 15.37
CA ASP A 92 -5.21 -5.30 15.28
C ASP A 92 -4.56 -4.23 14.37
N ALA A 93 -3.25 -4.04 14.51
CA ALA A 93 -2.48 -3.16 13.63
C ALA A 93 -2.47 -3.67 12.18
N VAL A 94 -2.35 -4.97 11.97
CA VAL A 94 -2.45 -5.61 10.65
C VAL A 94 -3.85 -5.41 10.07
N PHE A 95 -4.91 -5.54 10.87
CA PHE A 95 -6.28 -5.26 10.43
C PHE A 95 -6.43 -3.82 9.94
N GLU A 96 -5.93 -2.83 10.70
CA GLU A 96 -5.95 -1.42 10.28
C GLU A 96 -5.23 -1.21 8.95
N MET A 97 -4.05 -1.83 8.76
CA MET A 97 -3.28 -1.70 7.53
C MET A 97 -3.93 -2.42 6.35
N ILE A 98 -4.50 -3.60 6.55
CA ILE A 98 -5.30 -4.29 5.51
C ILE A 98 -6.49 -3.42 5.12
N SER A 99 -7.22 -2.90 6.09
CA SER A 99 -8.36 -2.01 5.85
C SER A 99 -7.94 -0.74 5.10
N GLY A 100 -6.77 -0.19 5.39
CA GLY A 100 -6.18 0.92 4.67
C GLY A 100 -5.87 0.57 3.21
N PHE A 101 -5.03 -0.41 2.98
CA PHE A 101 -4.58 -0.80 1.64
C PHE A 101 -5.69 -1.36 0.75
N THR A 102 -6.71 -2.00 1.33
CA THR A 102 -7.90 -2.44 0.57
C THR A 102 -8.94 -1.33 0.41
N THR A 103 -8.67 -0.13 0.93
CA THR A 103 -9.60 1.02 0.92
C THR A 103 -10.96 0.73 1.57
N THR A 104 -11.03 -0.27 2.44
CA THR A 104 -12.26 -0.66 3.15
C THR A 104 -12.69 0.41 4.15
N GLY A 105 -11.74 1.07 4.83
CA GLY A 105 -12.00 2.15 5.78
C GLY A 105 -12.54 1.70 7.14
N SER A 106 -12.66 0.40 7.38
CA SER A 106 -13.04 -0.13 8.71
C SER A 106 -11.91 0.09 9.71
N SER A 107 -12.25 0.41 10.94
CA SER A 107 -11.28 0.62 12.01
C SER A 107 -11.65 -0.21 13.23
N ILE A 108 -10.63 -0.75 13.91
CA ILE A 108 -10.76 -1.38 15.21
C ILE A 108 -10.67 -0.36 16.35
N LEU A 109 -10.20 0.85 16.02
CA LEU A 109 -10.01 1.92 16.99
C LEU A 109 -11.35 2.60 17.30
N PRO A 110 -11.71 2.77 18.56
CA PRO A 110 -12.93 3.48 18.95
C PRO A 110 -12.87 4.98 18.61
N ALA A 111 -11.67 5.56 18.62
CA ALA A 111 -11.42 6.95 18.25
C ALA A 111 -10.10 7.03 17.46
N VAL A 112 -10.18 7.15 16.15
CA VAL A 112 -9.00 7.20 15.27
C VAL A 112 -8.16 8.45 15.54
N GLU A 113 -8.82 9.54 15.94
CA GLU A 113 -8.20 10.84 16.23
C GLU A 113 -7.27 10.81 17.47
N SER A 114 -7.34 9.75 18.27
CA SER A 114 -6.44 9.57 19.42
C SER A 114 -5.02 9.16 19.03
N LEU A 115 -4.82 8.73 17.79
CA LEU A 115 -3.50 8.42 17.26
C LEU A 115 -2.64 9.68 17.08
N ASP A 116 -1.33 9.53 17.19
CA ASP A 116 -0.37 10.58 16.83
C ASP A 116 -0.53 11.00 15.39
N ARG A 117 -0.21 12.26 15.08
CA ARG A 117 -0.35 12.84 13.73
C ARG A 117 0.40 12.04 12.67
N CYS A 118 1.57 11.56 13.03
CA CYS A 118 2.40 10.72 12.18
C CYS A 118 1.68 9.40 11.84
N MET A 119 1.06 8.74 12.83
CA MET A 119 0.31 7.51 12.63
C MET A 119 -0.98 7.72 11.85
N LEU A 120 -1.70 8.83 12.10
CA LEU A 120 -2.87 9.24 11.31
C LEU A 120 -2.50 9.46 9.85
N PHE A 121 -1.36 10.10 9.60
CA PHE A 121 -0.89 10.32 8.24
C PHE A 121 -0.52 8.99 7.57
N TRP A 122 0.17 8.08 8.27
CA TRP A 122 0.50 6.75 7.76
C TRP A 122 -0.75 5.95 7.39
N ARG A 123 -1.74 5.95 8.27
CA ARG A 123 -3.04 5.34 8.01
C ARG A 123 -3.73 5.95 6.77
N SER A 124 -3.73 7.27 6.64
CA SER A 124 -4.31 7.96 5.50
C SER A 124 -3.56 7.66 4.20
N LEU A 125 -2.23 7.60 4.28
CA LEU A 125 -1.37 7.27 3.15
C LEU A 125 -1.60 5.84 2.66
N SER A 126 -1.83 4.87 3.56
CA SER A 126 -2.15 3.50 3.17
C SER A 126 -3.43 3.41 2.34
N HIS A 127 -4.47 4.19 2.66
CA HIS A 127 -5.69 4.28 1.86
C HIS A 127 -5.42 4.88 0.47
N TRP A 128 -4.58 5.91 0.42
CA TRP A 128 -4.23 6.56 -0.85
C TRP A 128 -3.43 5.61 -1.76
N ILE A 129 -2.41 4.93 -1.20
CA ILE A 129 -1.61 3.92 -1.92
C ILE A 129 -2.52 2.78 -2.39
N GLY A 130 -3.42 2.31 -1.51
CA GLY A 130 -4.38 1.27 -1.82
C GLY A 130 -5.26 1.63 -3.00
N GLY A 131 -5.86 2.80 -3.01
CA GLY A 131 -6.70 3.29 -4.09
C GLY A 131 -5.94 3.40 -5.42
N MET A 132 -4.73 3.96 -5.40
CA MET A 132 -3.88 4.03 -6.60
C MET A 132 -3.44 2.64 -7.08
N GLY A 133 -3.08 1.74 -6.16
CA GLY A 133 -2.66 0.38 -6.48
C GLY A 133 -3.74 -0.42 -7.18
N ILE A 134 -4.99 -0.32 -6.73
CA ILE A 134 -6.14 -0.96 -7.38
C ILE A 134 -6.33 -0.41 -8.80
N LEU A 135 -6.25 0.91 -9.00
CA LEU A 135 -6.36 1.52 -10.33
C LEU A 135 -5.27 1.02 -11.29
N VAL A 136 -4.02 0.99 -10.83
CA VAL A 136 -2.89 0.48 -11.64
C VAL A 136 -3.08 -1.00 -11.96
N PHE A 137 -3.56 -1.79 -11.00
CA PHE A 137 -3.84 -3.21 -11.19
C PHE A 137 -4.95 -3.44 -12.21
N MET A 138 -6.05 -2.70 -12.13
CA MET A 138 -7.14 -2.75 -13.11
C MET A 138 -6.64 -2.38 -14.51
N LEU A 139 -5.83 -1.33 -14.65
CA LEU A 139 -5.24 -0.95 -15.94
C LEU A 139 -4.32 -2.04 -16.50
N ALA A 140 -3.59 -2.77 -15.67
CA ALA A 140 -2.75 -3.88 -16.09
C ALA A 140 -3.59 -5.04 -16.63
N ILE A 141 -4.68 -5.41 -15.97
CA ILE A 141 -5.62 -6.45 -16.42
C ILE A 141 -6.27 -6.05 -17.76
N VAL A 142 -6.72 -4.79 -17.87
CA VAL A 142 -7.34 -4.27 -19.11
C VAL A 142 -6.43 -4.43 -20.33
N ARG A 143 -5.12 -4.17 -20.15
CA ARG A 143 -4.14 -4.32 -21.25
C ARG A 143 -3.94 -5.76 -21.69
N MET A 144 -4.21 -6.73 -20.81
CA MET A 144 -4.02 -8.16 -21.11
C MET A 144 -5.18 -8.75 -21.90
N ASP A 145 -6.38 -8.19 -21.82
CA ASP A 145 -7.63 -8.75 -22.37
C ASP A 145 -8.06 -8.12 -23.72
N GLY A 146 -7.16 -7.40 -24.39
CA GLY A 146 -7.40 -6.94 -25.78
C GLY A 146 -8.64 -6.06 -26.00
N GLY A 147 -9.09 -5.32 -24.97
CA GLY A 147 -10.09 -4.26 -25.15
C GLY A 147 -11.47 -4.50 -24.51
N GLN A 148 -11.83 -5.69 -24.06
CA GLN A 148 -13.12 -5.93 -23.40
C GLN A 148 -13.19 -5.33 -21.99
N ALA A 149 -12.06 -5.19 -21.34
CA ALA A 149 -11.98 -4.64 -19.98
C ALA A 149 -12.20 -3.11 -19.90
N ILE A 150 -12.22 -2.39 -21.03
CA ILE A 150 -12.65 -0.98 -21.07
C ILE A 150 -14.12 -0.83 -20.65
N HIS A 151 -14.95 -1.85 -20.91
CA HIS A 151 -16.36 -1.85 -20.48
C HIS A 151 -16.50 -2.03 -18.97
N LEU A 152 -15.61 -2.78 -18.32
CA LEU A 152 -15.58 -2.92 -16.86
C LEU A 152 -15.14 -1.61 -16.19
N LEU A 153 -14.13 -0.92 -16.71
CA LEU A 153 -13.73 0.40 -16.23
C LEU A 153 -14.84 1.45 -16.34
N ARG A 154 -15.63 1.39 -17.42
CA ARG A 154 -16.80 2.27 -17.59
C ARG A 154 -17.94 1.95 -16.63
N ALA A 155 -18.08 0.72 -16.20
CA ALA A 155 -19.09 0.31 -15.22
C ALA A 155 -18.75 0.77 -13.80
N GLU A 156 -17.46 0.81 -13.42
CA GLU A 156 -17.01 1.22 -12.09
C GLU A 156 -16.69 2.72 -11.96
N SER A 157 -16.48 3.41 -13.09
CA SER A 157 -16.27 4.86 -13.11
C SER A 157 -17.43 5.54 -13.83
N PRO A 158 -18.52 5.89 -13.11
CA PRO A 158 -19.63 6.64 -13.68
C PRO A 158 -19.18 8.10 -13.93
N GLY A 159 -18.39 8.29 -14.97
CA GLY A 159 -18.12 9.60 -15.52
C GLY A 159 -19.35 10.13 -16.25
N PRO A 160 -19.46 11.46 -16.47
CA PRO A 160 -20.56 12.03 -17.24
C PRO A 160 -20.55 11.41 -18.64
N THR A 161 -21.56 10.58 -18.93
CA THR A 161 -21.81 10.09 -20.28
C THR A 161 -22.12 11.30 -21.15
N ALA A 162 -21.25 11.62 -22.09
CA ALA A 162 -21.56 12.60 -23.11
C ALA A 162 -22.78 12.11 -23.91
N VAL A 163 -23.94 12.67 -23.59
CA VAL A 163 -25.16 12.43 -24.39
C VAL A 163 -24.97 13.20 -25.68
N SER A 164 -24.59 12.50 -26.74
CA SER A 164 -24.57 13.07 -28.07
C SER A 164 -26.02 13.22 -28.52
N TYR A 165 -26.55 14.44 -28.47
CA TYR A 165 -27.78 14.78 -29.16
C TYR A 165 -27.45 14.93 -30.66
N THR A 166 -27.69 13.87 -31.43
CA THR A 166 -27.79 13.99 -32.87
C THR A 166 -29.22 14.49 -33.18
N HIS A 167 -29.31 15.74 -33.63
CA HIS A 167 -30.47 16.25 -34.35
C HIS A 167 -30.43 15.81 -35.80
#